data_45d50a21941c0541cae2b7fa66e8e290
#
_entry.id   45d50a21941c0541cae2b7fa66e8e290
#
_cell.length_a   1.000
_cell.length_b   1.000
_cell.length_c   1.000
_cell.angle_alpha   90.00
_cell.angle_beta   90.00
_cell.angle_gamma   90.00
#
_symmetry.space_group_name_H-M   'P 1'
#
loop_
_entity.id
_entity.type
_entity.pdbx_description
1 polymer ?
#
loop_
_entity_poly.entity_id
_entity_poly.type
_entity_poly.pdbx_seq_one_letter_code
_entity_poly.pdbx_strand_id
1 'polypeptide(L)'
;MPNFSYSDLLPLGADATKYRLVSTEGVSVVKHGDKEFLQVEPAALVKLTHEAIHDINHYLRAEHLQQLTNIVKDPEASPNDRFVAIDLLKNANIAAGGVLPMCQDTGTALVMGKKGQYVLTTGKDEVAISQGIYDAYTKLNLRYSQMAPVTTWEEKNTGNNLPAQIEIYADSDHQDEYNFMSVSYTHLTLPTIYSM
;
A
#
# COMPACT_ATOMS: atom_id res chain seq x y z
N MET A 1 19.26 -19.50 -30.80
CA MET A 1 19.15 -19.22 -29.33
C MET A 1 18.12 -18.13 -29.16
N PRO A 2 17.21 -18.20 -28.18
CA PRO A 2 16.30 -17.10 -27.93
C PRO A 2 17.11 -15.87 -27.53
N ASN A 3 16.73 -14.70 -28.05
CA ASN A 3 17.36 -13.44 -27.68
C ASN A 3 16.94 -13.08 -26.25
N PHE A 4 17.85 -12.54 -25.46
CA PHE A 4 17.52 -11.97 -24.14
C PHE A 4 16.52 -10.82 -24.32
N SER A 5 15.44 -10.87 -23.55
CA SER A 5 14.45 -9.78 -23.43
C SER A 5 14.18 -9.56 -21.96
N TYR A 6 14.44 -8.35 -21.48
CA TYR A 6 14.08 -7.96 -20.13
C TYR A 6 12.58 -7.66 -20.07
N SER A 7 11.93 -8.15 -19.02
CA SER A 7 10.54 -7.80 -18.68
C SER A 7 10.51 -7.29 -17.25
N ASP A 8 10.01 -6.08 -17.06
CA ASP A 8 9.87 -5.50 -15.73
C ASP A 8 8.84 -6.28 -14.91
N LEU A 9 9.17 -6.56 -13.66
CA LEU A 9 8.30 -7.30 -12.75
C LEU A 9 7.04 -6.50 -12.37
N LEU A 10 7.21 -5.20 -12.16
CA LEU A 10 6.14 -4.28 -11.77
C LEU A 10 6.22 -3.01 -12.63
N PRO A 11 5.79 -3.07 -13.89
CA PRO A 11 5.88 -1.91 -14.76
C PRO A 11 5.02 -0.77 -14.22
N LEU A 12 5.63 0.41 -14.00
CA LEU A 12 4.91 1.61 -13.66
C LEU A 12 4.26 2.17 -14.92
N GLY A 13 2.95 2.17 -14.97
CA GLY A 13 2.16 2.73 -16.06
C GLY A 13 1.65 4.14 -15.76
N ALA A 14 1.04 4.77 -16.76
CA ALA A 14 0.33 6.03 -16.53
C ALA A 14 -0.82 5.79 -15.53
N ASP A 15 -0.82 6.56 -14.44
CA ASP A 15 -1.87 6.53 -13.43
C ASP A 15 -2.66 7.85 -13.49
N ALA A 16 -3.99 7.74 -13.60
CA ALA A 16 -4.90 8.89 -13.55
C ALA A 16 -5.28 9.28 -12.11
N THR A 17 -4.83 8.51 -11.12
CA THR A 17 -5.13 8.78 -9.70
C THR A 17 -4.43 10.06 -9.25
N LYS A 18 -5.19 10.93 -8.58
CA LYS A 18 -4.63 12.16 -7.98
C LYS A 18 -3.95 11.80 -6.66
N TYR A 19 -2.66 12.09 -6.58
CA TYR A 19 -1.89 11.91 -5.36
C TYR A 19 -2.18 13.01 -4.35
N ARG A 20 -2.19 12.63 -3.08
CA ARG A 20 -2.28 13.51 -1.92
C ARG A 20 -0.89 13.69 -1.31
N LEU A 21 -0.46 14.94 -1.07
CA LEU A 21 0.76 15.18 -0.30
C LEU A 21 0.55 14.73 1.15
N VAL A 22 1.32 13.76 1.61
CA VAL A 22 1.31 13.26 2.99
C VAL A 22 2.19 14.12 3.87
N SER A 23 3.44 14.35 3.47
CA SER A 23 4.42 15.14 4.23
C SER A 23 5.62 15.48 3.36
N THR A 24 6.29 16.56 3.72
CA THR A 24 7.63 16.91 3.22
C THR A 24 8.71 16.74 4.28
N GLU A 25 8.33 16.34 5.51
CA GLU A 25 9.26 16.13 6.61
C GLU A 25 10.11 14.89 6.38
N GLY A 26 11.41 14.99 6.60
CA GLY A 26 12.36 13.91 6.43
C GLY A 26 12.66 13.58 4.96
N VAL A 27 12.26 14.44 4.02
CA VAL A 27 12.59 14.31 2.61
C VAL A 27 13.30 15.60 2.16
N SER A 28 14.46 15.48 1.54
CA SER A 28 15.25 16.62 1.07
C SER A 28 16.03 16.27 -0.19
N VAL A 29 16.40 17.28 -0.95
CA VAL A 29 17.29 17.13 -2.10
C VAL A 29 18.69 17.58 -1.68
N VAL A 30 19.67 16.70 -1.84
CA VAL A 30 21.08 16.98 -1.57
C VAL A 30 21.89 16.94 -2.86
N LYS A 31 22.84 17.87 -3.01
CA LYS A 31 23.74 17.93 -4.18
C LYS A 31 25.07 17.29 -3.85
N HIS A 32 25.54 16.45 -4.75
CA HIS A 32 26.90 15.92 -4.69
C HIS A 32 27.53 16.02 -6.10
N GLY A 33 28.47 16.97 -6.25
CA GLY A 33 28.98 17.36 -7.56
C GLY A 33 27.84 17.94 -8.43
N ASP A 34 27.71 17.44 -9.64
CA ASP A 34 26.70 17.88 -10.61
C ASP A 34 25.37 17.09 -10.49
N LYS A 35 25.26 16.20 -9.51
CA LYS A 35 24.08 15.36 -9.32
C LYS A 35 23.26 15.77 -8.11
N GLU A 36 21.95 15.65 -8.24
CA GLU A 36 20.99 15.79 -7.16
C GLU A 36 20.55 14.41 -6.70
N PHE A 37 20.39 14.25 -5.40
CA PHE A 37 19.94 13.01 -4.77
C PHE A 37 18.74 13.32 -3.87
N LEU A 38 17.73 12.47 -3.93
CA LEU A 38 16.64 12.49 -2.98
C LEU A 38 17.10 11.79 -1.70
N GLN A 39 17.20 12.53 -0.61
CA GLN A 39 17.49 11.96 0.71
C GLN A 39 16.22 11.74 1.47
N VAL A 40 16.01 10.50 1.94
CA VAL A 40 14.81 10.06 2.65
C VAL A 40 15.20 9.53 4.02
N GLU A 41 14.69 10.18 5.05
CA GLU A 41 14.89 9.78 6.44
C GLU A 41 13.96 8.61 6.83
N PRO A 42 14.35 7.72 7.74
CA PRO A 42 13.51 6.60 8.19
C PRO A 42 12.11 7.03 8.67
N ALA A 43 12.02 8.18 9.34
CA ALA A 43 10.75 8.72 9.83
C ALA A 43 9.75 9.02 8.70
N ALA A 44 10.24 9.44 7.52
CA ALA A 44 9.38 9.65 6.35
C ALA A 44 8.80 8.32 5.84
N LEU A 45 9.60 7.26 5.81
CA LEU A 45 9.12 5.91 5.43
C LEU A 45 8.10 5.36 6.44
N VAL A 46 8.33 5.55 7.75
CA VAL A 46 7.38 5.19 8.81
C VAL A 46 6.04 5.88 8.57
N LYS A 47 6.07 7.22 8.37
CA LYS A 47 4.87 8.03 8.17
C LYS A 47 4.13 7.65 6.89
N LEU A 48 4.85 7.51 5.78
CA LEU A 48 4.27 7.10 4.50
C LEU A 48 3.57 5.75 4.61
N THR A 49 4.23 4.77 5.21
CA THR A 49 3.67 3.42 5.36
C THR A 49 2.45 3.40 6.26
N HIS A 50 2.48 4.14 7.38
CA HIS A 50 1.33 4.29 8.27
C HIS A 50 0.12 4.85 7.52
N GLU A 51 0.30 5.95 6.78
CA GLU A 51 -0.77 6.58 5.99
C GLU A 51 -1.26 5.67 4.85
N ALA A 52 -0.34 4.95 4.20
CA ALA A 52 -0.70 4.00 3.16
C ALA A 52 -1.60 2.88 3.71
N ILE A 53 -1.23 2.28 4.85
CA ILE A 53 -2.05 1.25 5.50
C ILE A 53 -3.39 1.82 5.98
N HIS A 54 -3.42 3.07 6.48
CA HIS A 54 -4.66 3.75 6.79
C HIS A 54 -5.56 3.84 5.55
N ASP A 55 -5.03 4.40 4.46
CA ASP A 55 -5.83 4.69 3.26
C ASP A 55 -6.39 3.41 2.62
N ILE A 56 -5.58 2.35 2.48
CA ILE A 56 -6.04 1.10 1.87
C ILE A 56 -7.08 0.36 2.72
N ASN A 57 -7.17 0.62 4.00
CA ASN A 57 -8.18 0.02 4.88
C ASN A 57 -9.45 0.86 5.00
N HIS A 58 -9.43 2.15 4.62
CA HIS A 58 -10.55 3.06 4.81
C HIS A 58 -11.13 3.62 3.52
N TYR A 59 -10.38 3.61 2.41
CA TYR A 59 -10.83 4.19 1.14
C TYR A 59 -10.80 3.17 0.01
N LEU A 60 -11.85 3.16 -0.80
CA LEU A 60 -11.88 2.48 -2.09
C LEU A 60 -11.52 3.45 -3.22
N ARG A 61 -10.91 2.93 -4.27
CA ARG A 61 -10.65 3.69 -5.49
C ARG A 61 -11.96 4.11 -6.16
N ALA A 62 -11.93 5.27 -6.81
CA ALA A 62 -13.11 5.84 -7.49
C ALA A 62 -13.70 4.89 -8.54
N GLU A 63 -12.84 4.19 -9.29
CA GLU A 63 -13.24 3.23 -10.32
C GLU A 63 -14.00 2.05 -9.71
N HIS A 64 -13.56 1.55 -8.54
CA HIS A 64 -14.26 0.46 -7.85
C HIS A 64 -15.63 0.90 -7.33
N LEU A 65 -15.72 2.10 -6.73
CA LEU A 65 -16.99 2.69 -6.31
C LEU A 65 -17.93 2.89 -7.53
N GLN A 66 -17.37 3.27 -8.67
CA GLN A 66 -18.14 3.39 -9.92
C GLN A 66 -18.67 2.04 -10.40
N GLN A 67 -17.86 0.96 -10.31
CA GLN A 67 -18.31 -0.39 -10.67
C GLN A 67 -19.49 -0.83 -9.79
N LEU A 68 -19.40 -0.65 -8.47
CA LEU A 68 -20.50 -0.94 -7.55
C LEU A 68 -21.75 -0.10 -7.90
N THR A 69 -21.55 1.18 -8.21
CA THR A 69 -22.64 2.08 -8.63
C THR A 69 -23.29 1.63 -9.95
N ASN A 70 -22.51 1.10 -10.88
CA ASN A 70 -23.01 0.58 -12.15
C ASN A 70 -23.91 -0.64 -11.92
N ILE A 71 -23.54 -1.56 -11.01
CA ILE A 71 -24.39 -2.71 -10.64
C ILE A 71 -25.76 -2.23 -10.10
N VAL A 72 -25.77 -1.20 -9.25
CA VAL A 72 -27.03 -0.64 -8.71
C VAL A 72 -27.93 -0.10 -9.82
N LYS A 73 -27.33 0.48 -10.87
CA LYS A 73 -28.06 1.10 -12.00
C LYS A 73 -28.38 0.12 -13.14
N ASP A 74 -27.79 -1.04 -13.15
CA ASP A 74 -27.96 -2.03 -14.21
C ASP A 74 -29.41 -2.57 -14.22
N PRO A 75 -30.16 -2.44 -15.33
CA PRO A 75 -31.52 -2.98 -15.44
C PRO A 75 -31.55 -4.51 -15.36
N GLU A 76 -30.47 -5.20 -15.73
CA GLU A 76 -30.37 -6.66 -15.71
C GLU A 76 -29.95 -7.22 -14.34
N ALA A 77 -29.46 -6.37 -13.43
CA ALA A 77 -29.06 -6.79 -12.10
C ALA A 77 -30.24 -7.31 -11.29
N SER A 78 -30.04 -8.44 -10.61
CA SER A 78 -31.05 -8.99 -9.71
C SER A 78 -31.28 -8.09 -8.49
N PRO A 79 -32.43 -8.23 -7.79
CA PRO A 79 -32.64 -7.51 -6.51
C PRO A 79 -31.54 -7.79 -5.48
N ASN A 80 -31.00 -9.01 -5.46
CA ASN A 80 -29.91 -9.39 -4.56
C ASN A 80 -28.58 -8.69 -4.92
N ASP A 81 -28.24 -8.60 -6.20
CA ASP A 81 -27.02 -7.93 -6.67
C ASP A 81 -27.04 -6.45 -6.29
N ARG A 82 -28.19 -5.79 -6.49
CA ARG A 82 -28.37 -4.39 -6.10
C ARG A 82 -28.29 -4.20 -4.59
N PHE A 83 -28.89 -5.10 -3.81
CA PHE A 83 -28.83 -5.07 -2.35
C PHE A 83 -27.38 -5.16 -1.85
N VAL A 84 -26.61 -6.13 -2.35
CA VAL A 84 -25.21 -6.32 -1.98
C VAL A 84 -24.37 -5.13 -2.40
N ALA A 85 -24.53 -4.62 -3.63
CA ALA A 85 -23.78 -3.45 -4.10
C ALA A 85 -24.07 -2.19 -3.26
N ILE A 86 -25.33 -1.97 -2.86
CA ILE A 86 -25.69 -0.86 -1.98
C ILE A 86 -25.05 -1.02 -0.59
N ASP A 87 -25.03 -2.21 -0.03
CA ASP A 87 -24.42 -2.43 1.28
C ASP A 87 -22.90 -2.26 1.26
N LEU A 88 -22.23 -2.68 0.17
CA LEU A 88 -20.81 -2.40 -0.03
C LEU A 88 -20.53 -0.90 -0.15
N LEU A 89 -21.36 -0.14 -0.86
CA LEU A 89 -21.24 1.32 -0.95
C LEU A 89 -21.47 2.01 0.40
N LYS A 90 -22.45 1.55 1.20
CA LYS A 90 -22.66 2.05 2.56
C LYS A 90 -21.46 1.76 3.45
N ASN A 91 -20.92 0.53 3.37
CA ASN A 91 -19.73 0.15 4.13
C ASN A 91 -18.53 1.04 3.77
N ALA A 92 -18.28 1.27 2.48
CA ALA A 92 -17.22 2.17 2.02
C ALA A 92 -17.41 3.60 2.55
N ASN A 93 -18.65 4.11 2.58
CA ASN A 93 -18.95 5.43 3.12
C ASN A 93 -18.71 5.51 4.65
N ILE A 94 -19.02 4.45 5.39
CA ILE A 94 -18.75 4.39 6.85
C ILE A 94 -17.24 4.32 7.09
N ALA A 95 -16.54 3.47 6.36
CA ALA A 95 -15.09 3.32 6.47
C ALA A 95 -14.33 4.62 6.15
N ALA A 96 -14.82 5.40 5.17
CA ALA A 96 -14.25 6.70 4.81
C ALA A 96 -14.27 7.73 5.97
N GLY A 97 -14.98 7.45 7.06
CA GLY A 97 -14.91 8.22 8.30
C GLY A 97 -13.61 8.00 9.10
N GLY A 98 -12.75 7.04 8.69
CA GLY A 98 -11.41 6.82 9.26
C GLY A 98 -11.40 6.23 10.68
N VAL A 99 -12.52 5.64 11.14
CA VAL A 99 -12.63 5.04 12.49
C VAL A 99 -12.69 3.52 12.42
N LEU A 100 -13.53 3.00 11.54
CA LEU A 100 -13.69 1.56 11.32
C LEU A 100 -13.17 1.21 9.92
N PRO A 101 -12.30 0.21 9.78
CA PRO A 101 -11.86 -0.25 8.47
C PRO A 101 -13.02 -0.89 7.69
N MET A 102 -12.90 -0.94 6.36
CA MET A 102 -13.90 -1.55 5.50
C MET A 102 -14.09 -3.04 5.75
N CYS A 103 -13.03 -3.72 6.17
CA CYS A 103 -13.05 -5.15 6.41
C CYS A 103 -12.15 -5.51 7.59
N GLN A 104 -12.53 -6.55 8.32
CA GLN A 104 -11.73 -7.09 9.43
C GLN A 104 -10.70 -8.14 8.98
N ASP A 105 -10.75 -8.58 7.74
CA ASP A 105 -9.78 -9.53 7.21
C ASP A 105 -8.60 -8.77 6.60
N THR A 106 -7.60 -8.52 7.41
CA THR A 106 -6.47 -7.65 7.06
C THR A 106 -5.28 -8.39 6.43
N GLY A 107 -5.18 -9.72 6.60
CA GLY A 107 -4.10 -10.53 6.01
C GLY A 107 -2.67 -10.07 6.37
N THR A 108 -1.70 -10.57 5.63
CA THR A 108 -0.31 -10.12 5.70
C THR A 108 -0.16 -8.77 5.01
N ALA A 109 0.45 -7.80 5.69
CA ALA A 109 0.82 -6.56 5.04
C ALA A 109 1.94 -6.80 4.01
N LEU A 110 1.73 -6.33 2.78
CA LEU A 110 2.68 -6.49 1.70
C LEU A 110 3.05 -5.11 1.18
N VAL A 111 4.35 -4.84 1.05
CA VAL A 111 4.89 -3.59 0.51
C VAL A 111 5.91 -3.92 -0.55
N MET A 112 5.68 -3.46 -1.76
CA MET A 112 6.63 -3.54 -2.87
C MET A 112 7.10 -2.13 -3.21
N GLY A 113 8.42 -1.91 -3.16
CA GLY A 113 9.06 -0.64 -3.47
C GLY A 113 9.85 -0.70 -4.76
N LYS A 114 9.86 0.38 -5.53
CA LYS A 114 10.82 0.65 -6.61
C LYS A 114 11.66 1.86 -6.21
N LYS A 115 12.96 1.65 -6.05
CA LYS A 115 13.90 2.65 -5.56
C LYS A 115 14.87 3.06 -6.66
N GLY A 116 14.83 4.33 -6.99
CA GLY A 116 15.75 4.93 -7.96
C GLY A 116 17.20 4.97 -7.44
N GLN A 117 18.15 5.02 -8.36
CA GLN A 117 19.58 5.03 -8.05
C GLN A 117 20.02 6.30 -7.30
N TYR A 118 19.31 7.41 -7.47
CA TYR A 118 19.62 8.69 -6.82
C TYR A 118 18.81 8.91 -5.54
N VAL A 119 18.23 7.85 -4.99
CA VAL A 119 17.55 7.89 -3.70
C VAL A 119 18.48 7.38 -2.60
N LEU A 120 18.80 8.24 -1.66
CA LEU A 120 19.63 7.94 -0.49
C LEU A 120 18.74 7.68 0.73
N THR A 121 18.93 6.52 1.34
CA THR A 121 18.34 6.15 2.62
C THR A 121 19.42 5.69 3.57
N THR A 122 19.06 5.40 4.83
CA THR A 122 20.00 4.87 5.82
C THR A 122 20.30 3.39 5.67
N GLY A 123 19.69 2.71 4.68
CA GLY A 123 19.77 1.24 4.52
C GLY A 123 18.90 0.46 5.51
N LYS A 124 18.02 1.14 6.26
CA LYS A 124 17.07 0.55 7.20
C LYS A 124 15.62 0.66 6.71
N ASP A 125 15.43 0.61 5.41
CA ASP A 125 14.14 0.82 4.76
C ASP A 125 13.10 -0.20 5.25
N GLU A 126 13.47 -1.49 5.29
CA GLU A 126 12.61 -2.56 5.78
C GLU A 126 12.19 -2.34 7.25
N VAL A 127 13.12 -1.92 8.11
CA VAL A 127 12.83 -1.64 9.53
C VAL A 127 11.85 -0.48 9.65
N ALA A 128 12.06 0.60 8.89
CA ALA A 128 11.18 1.77 8.92
C ALA A 128 9.77 1.46 8.39
N ILE A 129 9.69 0.72 7.29
CA ILE A 129 8.41 0.26 6.72
C ILE A 129 7.68 -0.65 7.71
N SER A 130 8.37 -1.62 8.33
CA SER A 130 7.81 -2.50 9.35
C SER A 130 7.30 -1.71 10.56
N GLN A 131 8.01 -0.66 10.99
CA GLN A 131 7.54 0.21 12.07
C GLN A 131 6.25 0.95 11.69
N GLY A 132 6.15 1.44 10.47
CA GLY A 132 4.92 2.08 9.96
C GLY A 132 3.73 1.12 9.93
N ILE A 133 3.95 -0.13 9.52
CA ILE A 133 2.94 -1.19 9.56
C ILE A 133 2.51 -1.48 11.00
N TYR A 134 3.46 -1.70 11.89
CA TYR A 134 3.19 -1.91 13.32
C TYR A 134 2.35 -0.79 13.91
N ASP A 135 2.74 0.46 13.66
CA ASP A 135 2.04 1.63 14.16
C ASP A 135 0.61 1.72 13.62
N ALA A 136 0.40 1.44 12.34
CA ALA A 136 -0.92 1.42 11.74
C ALA A 136 -1.81 0.35 12.37
N TYR A 137 -1.35 -0.89 12.44
CA TYR A 137 -2.15 -1.99 12.99
C TYR A 137 -2.48 -1.79 14.47
N THR A 138 -1.57 -1.22 15.25
CA THR A 138 -1.79 -1.02 16.69
C THR A 138 -2.64 0.22 17.03
N LYS A 139 -2.72 1.21 16.12
CA LYS A 139 -3.38 2.50 16.37
C LYS A 139 -4.71 2.69 15.64
N LEU A 140 -4.97 1.93 14.54
CA LEU A 140 -6.11 2.15 13.65
C LEU A 140 -7.24 1.11 13.80
N ASN A 141 -7.33 0.40 14.91
CA ASN A 141 -8.35 -0.64 15.14
C ASN A 141 -8.34 -1.77 14.09
N LEU A 142 -7.19 -2.04 13.47
CA LEU A 142 -7.04 -3.12 12.51
C LEU A 142 -6.88 -4.47 13.23
N ARG A 143 -7.39 -5.53 12.62
CA ARG A 143 -7.26 -6.88 13.17
C ARG A 143 -5.87 -7.44 12.95
N TYR A 144 -5.26 -8.02 13.98
CA TYR A 144 -4.01 -8.76 13.89
C TYR A 144 -4.27 -10.16 13.35
N SER A 145 -4.09 -10.37 12.06
CA SER A 145 -4.35 -11.66 11.38
C SER A 145 -3.06 -12.40 10.98
N GLN A 146 -1.89 -11.78 11.19
CA GLN A 146 -0.62 -12.40 10.83
C GLN A 146 -0.29 -13.57 11.76
N MET A 147 -0.13 -14.74 11.14
CA MET A 147 0.41 -15.95 11.78
C MET A 147 1.88 -16.10 11.41
N ALA A 148 2.71 -16.48 12.38
CA ALA A 148 4.11 -16.79 12.15
C ALA A 148 4.41 -18.22 12.62
N PRO A 149 5.18 -19.01 11.84
CA PRO A 149 5.60 -20.33 12.25
C PRO A 149 6.59 -20.21 13.41
N VAL A 150 6.26 -20.82 14.55
CA VAL A 150 7.12 -20.92 15.72
C VAL A 150 8.01 -22.16 15.58
N THR A 151 7.43 -23.24 15.08
CA THR A 151 8.10 -24.50 14.72
C THR A 151 7.56 -25.00 13.39
N THR A 152 8.06 -26.14 12.91
CA THR A 152 7.52 -26.81 11.71
C THR A 152 6.02 -27.17 11.84
N TRP A 153 5.52 -27.30 13.06
CA TRP A 153 4.18 -27.81 13.35
C TRP A 153 3.28 -26.79 14.08
N GLU A 154 3.84 -25.66 14.49
CA GLU A 154 3.12 -24.69 15.30
C GLU A 154 3.19 -23.29 14.69
N GLU A 155 2.03 -22.70 14.49
CA GLU A 155 1.86 -21.30 14.08
C GLU A 155 1.26 -20.51 15.25
N LYS A 156 1.69 -19.28 15.40
CA LYS A 156 1.20 -18.37 16.43
C LYS A 156 0.88 -17.00 15.84
N ASN A 157 -0.25 -16.43 16.26
CA ASN A 157 -0.55 -15.05 15.94
C ASN A 157 0.47 -14.13 16.61
N THR A 158 1.07 -13.24 15.83
CA THR A 158 2.15 -12.37 16.31
C THR A 158 1.68 -11.22 17.20
N GLY A 159 0.37 -10.92 17.18
CA GLY A 159 -0.23 -9.87 18.00
C GLY A 159 0.11 -8.43 17.57
N ASN A 160 0.76 -8.25 16.42
CA ASN A 160 1.16 -6.95 15.91
C ASN A 160 1.20 -6.89 14.37
N ASN A 161 0.71 -7.93 13.73
CA ASN A 161 0.68 -8.12 12.26
C ASN A 161 2.05 -8.08 11.57
N LEU A 162 3.14 -8.39 12.27
CA LEU A 162 4.48 -8.62 11.72
C LEU A 162 4.85 -10.11 11.81
N PRO A 163 5.74 -10.62 10.96
CA PRO A 163 6.46 -9.91 9.90
C PRO A 163 5.56 -9.55 8.73
N ALA A 164 5.88 -8.44 8.07
CA ALA A 164 5.31 -8.06 6.80
C ALA A 164 6.17 -8.59 5.64
N GLN A 165 5.59 -8.70 4.46
CA GLN A 165 6.35 -8.97 3.25
C GLN A 165 6.77 -7.65 2.62
N ILE A 166 8.08 -7.38 2.60
CA ILE A 166 8.65 -6.13 2.07
C ILE A 166 9.68 -6.50 1.02
N GLU A 167 9.48 -6.01 -0.20
CA GLU A 167 10.37 -6.23 -1.32
C GLU A 167 10.70 -4.90 -1.99
N ILE A 168 11.99 -4.61 -2.18
CA ILE A 168 12.45 -3.36 -2.79
C ILE A 168 13.28 -3.70 -4.02
N TYR A 169 12.80 -3.22 -5.16
CA TYR A 169 13.43 -3.40 -6.48
C TYR A 169 14.13 -2.13 -6.91
N ALA A 170 15.17 -2.26 -7.72
CA ALA A 170 15.78 -1.11 -8.38
C ALA A 170 14.86 -0.56 -9.48
N ASP A 171 14.77 0.77 -9.57
CA ASP A 171 14.10 1.46 -10.68
C ASP A 171 15.14 2.13 -11.57
N SER A 172 15.21 1.71 -12.84
CA SER A 172 16.12 2.27 -13.84
C SER A 172 15.53 3.48 -14.57
N ASP A 173 14.22 3.60 -14.59
CA ASP A 173 13.49 4.58 -15.40
C ASP A 173 13.18 5.86 -14.59
N HIS A 174 12.96 5.72 -13.27
CA HIS A 174 12.67 6.82 -12.35
C HIS A 174 13.75 6.89 -11.28
N GLN A 175 14.94 7.38 -11.68
CA GLN A 175 16.14 7.28 -10.84
C GLN A 175 16.14 8.18 -9.59
N ASP A 176 15.33 9.20 -9.55
CA ASP A 176 15.16 10.17 -8.46
C ASP A 176 13.85 9.98 -7.67
N GLU A 177 13.16 8.86 -7.89
CA GLU A 177 11.90 8.52 -7.23
C GLU A 177 12.01 7.28 -6.36
N TYR A 178 11.18 7.21 -5.34
CA TYR A 178 10.96 6.01 -4.53
C TYR A 178 9.46 5.72 -4.47
N ASN A 179 9.02 4.76 -5.27
CA ASN A 179 7.63 4.42 -5.46
C ASN A 179 7.27 3.16 -4.66
N PHE A 180 6.08 3.14 -4.05
CA PHE A 180 5.59 2.04 -3.24
C PHE A 180 4.20 1.60 -3.66
N MET A 181 3.99 0.30 -3.64
CA MET A 181 2.69 -0.32 -3.69
C MET A 181 2.45 -1.05 -2.37
N SER A 182 1.40 -0.67 -1.66
CA SER A 182 1.02 -1.31 -0.40
C SER A 182 -0.29 -2.08 -0.56
N VAL A 183 -0.34 -3.27 0.04
CA VAL A 183 -1.51 -4.15 0.03
C VAL A 183 -1.72 -4.68 1.43
N SER A 184 -2.94 -4.57 1.95
CA SER A 184 -3.35 -5.16 3.23
C SER A 184 -4.31 -6.33 3.02
N TYR A 185 -5.09 -6.28 1.93
CA TYR A 185 -6.10 -7.29 1.60
C TYR A 185 -6.39 -7.28 0.10
N THR A 186 -6.34 -8.45 -0.53
CA THR A 186 -6.38 -8.55 -2.00
C THR A 186 -7.77 -8.58 -2.62
N HIS A 187 -8.84 -8.84 -1.85
CA HIS A 187 -10.18 -9.05 -2.40
C HIS A 187 -10.99 -7.76 -2.59
N LEU A 188 -10.73 -6.72 -1.79
CA LEU A 188 -11.51 -5.49 -1.76
C LEU A 188 -10.75 -4.23 -2.17
N THR A 189 -9.42 -4.29 -2.22
CA THR A 189 -8.60 -3.12 -2.55
C THR A 189 -7.67 -3.44 -3.72
N LEU A 190 -7.74 -2.62 -4.76
CA LEU A 190 -6.69 -2.58 -5.76
C LEU A 190 -5.42 -1.99 -5.11
N PRO A 191 -4.22 -2.44 -5.53
CA PRO A 191 -2.96 -1.91 -5.01
C PRO A 191 -2.93 -0.40 -5.13
N THR A 192 -2.52 0.28 -4.08
CA THR A 192 -2.37 1.73 -4.07
C THR A 192 -0.89 2.07 -4.19
N ILE A 193 -0.53 2.90 -5.16
CA ILE A 193 0.85 3.32 -5.41
C ILE A 193 1.08 4.63 -4.68
N TYR A 194 2.17 4.71 -3.93
CA TYR A 194 2.66 5.90 -3.25
C TYR A 194 4.04 6.26 -3.81
N SER A 195 4.27 7.56 -4.07
CA SER A 195 5.53 8.09 -4.55
C SER A 195 6.12 9.11 -3.55
N MET A 196 7.42 9.10 -3.43
CA MET A 196 8.24 10.11 -2.75
C MET A 196 9.08 10.85 -3.76
#